data_3a4205b1ab643d12e1ccab28cb62f892
#
_entry.id   3a4205b1ab643d12e1ccab28cb62f892
#
_cell.length_a   1.000
_cell.length_b   1.000
_cell.length_c   1.000
_cell.angle_alpha   90.00
_cell.angle_beta   90.00
_cell.angle_gamma   90.00
#
_symmetry.space_group_name_H-M   'P 1'
#
loop_
_entity.id
_entity.type
_entity.pdbx_description
1 polymer ?
#
loop_
_entity_poly.entity_id
_entity_poly.type
_entity_poly.pdbx_seq_one_letter_code
_entity_poly.pdbx_strand_id
1 'polypeptide(L)'
;MTRRTTFIPFCHIAVADEIAITSNLDALELGCLHKIRTYLWIHNFIGLKNDDRLIAKICKVTKKQWLKVRPNLEEFLEVYDDQLIEITWREYFNDAVKKSENARRAALIGQEKKKRQLGDITKQMLNKLKP
;
A
#
# COMPACT_ATOMS: atom_id res chain seq x y z
N MET A 1 -9.03 -12.12 -9.68
CA MET A 1 -8.26 -11.10 -8.97
C MET A 1 -7.01 -11.71 -8.38
N THR A 2 -5.86 -11.33 -8.90
CA THR A 2 -4.60 -11.87 -8.39
C THR A 2 -4.34 -11.31 -7.01
N ARG A 3 -4.39 -12.19 -6.02
CA ARG A 3 -4.06 -11.82 -4.66
C ARG A 3 -2.57 -11.50 -4.59
N ARG A 4 -2.25 -10.36 -4.04
CA ARG A 4 -0.88 -9.99 -3.80
C ARG A 4 -0.26 -10.94 -2.79
N THR A 5 0.82 -11.61 -3.17
CA THR A 5 1.51 -12.58 -2.32
C THR A 5 2.54 -11.91 -1.41
N THR A 6 2.97 -10.68 -1.73
CA THR A 6 3.99 -9.97 -0.97
C THR A 6 3.36 -8.82 -0.17
N PHE A 7 3.55 -8.88 1.14
CA PHE A 7 3.20 -7.80 2.05
C PHE A 7 4.18 -6.64 1.88
N ILE A 8 3.66 -5.40 1.84
CA ILE A 8 4.50 -4.19 1.83
C ILE A 8 4.61 -3.67 3.26
N PRO A 9 5.76 -3.87 3.94
CA PRO A 9 5.87 -3.56 5.35
C PRO A 9 6.04 -2.07 5.67
N PHE A 10 6.43 -1.25 4.68
CA PHE A 10 6.74 0.16 4.91
C PHE A 10 5.91 1.08 4.05
N CYS A 11 5.41 2.16 4.69
CA CYS A 11 4.75 3.27 4.03
C CYS A 11 5.66 4.50 4.09
N HIS A 12 6.02 5.04 2.94
CA HIS A 12 6.80 6.27 2.85
C HIS A 12 5.87 7.47 2.88
N ILE A 13 5.80 8.14 4.03
CA ILE A 13 4.90 9.26 4.27
C ILE A 13 5.67 10.58 4.17
N ALA A 14 5.11 11.54 3.43
CA ALA A 14 5.58 12.93 3.47
C ALA A 14 5.07 13.58 4.77
N VAL A 15 5.88 13.59 5.80
CA VAL A 15 5.48 13.99 7.17
C VAL A 15 4.92 15.41 7.21
N ALA A 16 5.55 16.35 6.52
CA ALA A 16 5.09 17.75 6.47
C ALA A 16 3.69 17.86 5.87
N ASP A 17 3.43 17.15 4.77
CA ASP A 17 2.13 17.12 4.12
C ASP A 17 1.08 16.47 5.02
N GLU A 18 1.45 15.38 5.68
CA GLU A 18 0.58 14.66 6.61
C GLU A 18 0.15 15.55 7.78
N ILE A 19 1.06 16.27 8.37
CA ILE A 19 0.77 17.22 9.46
C ILE A 19 -0.17 18.32 8.95
N ALA A 20 0.07 18.86 7.76
CA ALA A 20 -0.75 19.92 7.18
C ALA A 20 -2.19 19.47 6.94
N ILE A 21 -2.40 18.31 6.33
CA ILE A 21 -3.74 17.82 5.97
C ILE A 21 -4.54 17.34 7.19
N THR A 22 -3.87 16.93 8.28
CA THR A 22 -4.52 16.44 9.50
C THR A 22 -4.57 17.49 10.62
N SER A 23 -4.16 18.72 10.36
CA SER A 23 -4.03 19.79 11.37
C SER A 23 -5.34 20.13 12.10
N ASN A 24 -6.49 19.91 11.45
CA ASN A 24 -7.81 20.20 12.02
C ASN A 24 -8.40 19.04 12.81
N LEU A 25 -7.72 17.91 12.87
CA LEU A 25 -8.21 16.72 13.56
C LEU A 25 -7.77 16.72 15.02
N ASP A 26 -8.67 16.33 15.93
CA ASP A 26 -8.31 16.08 17.31
C ASP A 26 -7.64 14.69 17.47
N ALA A 27 -7.21 14.36 18.69
CA ALA A 27 -6.52 13.10 18.95
C ALA A 27 -7.38 11.86 18.66
N LEU A 28 -8.68 11.92 18.95
CA LEU A 28 -9.61 10.82 18.69
C LEU A 28 -9.83 10.63 17.18
N GLU A 29 -10.06 11.71 16.48
CA GLU A 29 -10.25 11.71 15.02
C GLU A 29 -8.99 11.20 14.32
N LEU A 30 -7.83 11.70 14.72
CA LEU A 30 -6.56 11.27 14.14
C LEU A 30 -6.28 9.80 14.44
N GLY A 31 -6.58 9.34 15.66
CA GLY A 31 -6.45 7.93 16.04
C GLY A 31 -7.32 7.02 15.21
N CYS A 32 -8.58 7.37 14.98
CA CYS A 32 -9.50 6.62 14.14
C CYS A 32 -9.00 6.58 12.68
N LEU A 33 -8.58 7.72 12.14
CA LEU A 33 -8.04 7.80 10.80
C LEU A 33 -6.81 6.89 10.63
N HIS A 34 -5.90 6.93 11.59
CA HIS A 34 -4.71 6.07 11.58
C HIS A 34 -5.06 4.58 11.60
N LYS A 35 -6.02 4.18 12.43
CA LYS A 35 -6.47 2.78 12.50
C LYS A 35 -7.11 2.31 11.18
N ILE A 36 -7.89 3.14 10.54
CA ILE A 36 -8.47 2.84 9.23
C ILE A 36 -7.37 2.69 8.18
N ARG A 37 -6.42 3.62 8.13
CA ARG A 37 -5.30 3.61 7.20
C ARG A 37 -4.44 2.36 7.32
N THR A 38 -4.08 1.99 8.54
CA THR A 38 -3.24 0.80 8.79
C THR A 38 -3.99 -0.49 8.49
N TYR A 39 -5.28 -0.56 8.79
CA TYR A 39 -6.12 -1.68 8.39
C TYR A 39 -6.15 -1.86 6.87
N LEU A 40 -6.41 -0.79 6.14
CA LEU A 40 -6.43 -0.82 4.68
C LEU A 40 -5.09 -1.21 4.09
N TRP A 41 -4.00 -0.72 4.65
CA TRP A 41 -2.65 -1.07 4.21
C TRP A 41 -2.38 -2.57 4.31
N ILE A 42 -2.68 -3.15 5.47
CA ILE A 42 -2.48 -4.58 5.71
C ILE A 42 -3.35 -5.43 4.78
N HIS A 43 -4.53 -4.95 4.45
CA HIS A 43 -5.46 -5.65 3.55
C HIS A 43 -5.35 -5.20 2.08
N ASN A 44 -4.20 -4.65 1.69
CA ASN A 44 -3.88 -4.26 0.30
C ASN A 44 -4.85 -3.23 -0.31
N PHE A 45 -5.46 -2.38 0.50
CA PHE A 45 -6.42 -1.35 0.08
C PHE A 45 -7.58 -1.87 -0.77
N ILE A 46 -7.99 -3.13 -0.54
CA ILE A 46 -9.18 -3.69 -1.18
C ILE A 46 -10.44 -2.93 -0.75
N GLY A 47 -10.44 -2.42 0.45
CA GLY A 47 -11.55 -1.68 1.03
C GLY A 47 -11.98 -2.25 2.36
N LEU A 48 -12.65 -1.42 3.11
CA LEU A 48 -13.26 -1.75 4.39
C LEU A 48 -14.77 -1.66 4.23
N LYS A 49 -15.51 -2.70 4.60
CA LYS A 49 -16.96 -2.66 4.51
C LYS A 49 -17.52 -1.42 5.21
N ASN A 50 -18.38 -0.69 4.54
CA ASN A 50 -19.00 0.54 5.06
C ASN A 50 -20.07 0.21 6.11
N ASP A 51 -19.64 -0.30 7.24
CA ASP A 51 -20.47 -0.66 8.37
C ASP A 51 -19.89 0.03 9.61
N ASP A 52 -20.65 0.96 10.18
CA ASP A 52 -20.19 1.77 11.31
C ASP A 52 -19.80 0.93 12.53
N ARG A 53 -20.49 -0.18 12.76
CA ARG A 53 -20.17 -1.08 13.88
C ARG A 53 -18.82 -1.76 13.67
N LEU A 54 -18.54 -2.22 12.47
CA LEU A 54 -17.26 -2.82 12.12
C LEU A 54 -16.13 -1.80 12.16
N ILE A 55 -16.36 -0.62 11.60
CA ILE A 55 -15.36 0.45 11.59
C ILE A 55 -15.02 0.88 13.00
N ALA A 56 -16.01 1.02 13.87
CA ALA A 56 -15.78 1.35 15.29
C ALA A 56 -14.89 0.30 15.98
N LYS A 57 -15.10 -0.98 15.70
CA LYS A 57 -14.25 -2.06 16.23
C LYS A 57 -12.81 -1.94 15.75
N ILE A 58 -12.61 -1.64 14.48
CA ILE A 58 -11.28 -1.45 13.91
C ILE A 58 -10.57 -0.26 14.53
N CYS A 59 -11.30 0.83 14.74
CA CYS A 59 -10.78 2.03 15.38
C CYS A 59 -10.60 1.87 16.90
N LYS A 60 -11.14 0.79 17.49
CA LYS A 60 -11.11 0.53 18.93
C LYS A 60 -11.83 1.60 19.74
N VAL A 61 -12.96 2.05 19.22
CA VAL A 61 -13.84 3.02 19.87
C VAL A 61 -15.26 2.48 19.93
N THR A 62 -16.14 3.13 20.68
CA THR A 62 -17.55 2.79 20.67
C THR A 62 -18.21 3.26 19.37
N LYS A 63 -19.32 2.63 18.98
CA LYS A 63 -20.07 3.07 17.81
C LYS A 63 -20.50 4.54 17.94
N LYS A 64 -20.88 4.94 19.15
CA LYS A 64 -21.28 6.34 19.43
C LYS A 64 -20.13 7.31 19.17
N GLN A 65 -18.92 6.97 19.62
CA GLN A 65 -17.72 7.77 19.38
C GLN A 65 -17.39 7.83 17.87
N TRP A 66 -17.48 6.70 17.21
CA TRP A 66 -17.22 6.64 15.76
C TRP A 66 -18.22 7.51 14.97
N LEU A 67 -19.51 7.44 15.27
CA LEU A 67 -20.52 8.24 14.61
C LEU A 67 -20.30 9.75 14.81
N LYS A 68 -19.72 10.13 15.94
CA LYS A 68 -19.36 11.51 16.22
C LYS A 68 -18.11 11.95 15.43
N VAL A 69 -17.16 11.05 15.25
CA VAL A 69 -15.90 11.31 14.55
C VAL A 69 -16.05 11.28 13.04
N ARG A 70 -16.87 10.38 12.51
CA ARG A 70 -16.98 10.12 11.07
C ARG A 70 -17.20 11.37 10.21
N PRO A 71 -18.11 12.30 10.55
CA PRO A 71 -18.33 13.49 9.72
C PRO A 71 -17.07 14.34 9.54
N ASN A 72 -16.18 14.36 10.54
CA ASN A 72 -14.96 15.13 10.50
C ASN A 72 -13.84 14.45 9.70
N LEU A 73 -14.02 13.19 9.34
CA LEU A 73 -13.09 12.43 8.51
C LEU A 73 -13.54 12.27 7.06
N GLU A 74 -14.69 12.82 6.68
CA GLU A 74 -15.25 12.60 5.34
C GLU A 74 -14.35 13.06 4.20
N GLU A 75 -13.57 14.12 4.40
CA GLU A 75 -12.63 14.60 3.38
C GLU A 75 -11.48 13.59 3.09
N PHE A 76 -11.23 12.66 4.02
CA PHE A 76 -10.21 11.62 3.87
C PHE A 76 -10.77 10.30 3.37
N LEU A 77 -12.10 10.14 3.39
CA LEU A 77 -12.77 8.87 3.16
C LEU A 77 -13.62 8.93 1.90
N GLU A 78 -13.58 7.85 1.15
CA GLU A 78 -14.43 7.67 -0.04
C GLU A 78 -15.14 6.32 0.09
N VAL A 79 -16.42 6.29 -0.23
CA VAL A 79 -17.22 5.07 -0.26
C VAL A 79 -17.53 4.73 -1.71
N TYR A 80 -17.11 3.56 -2.12
CA TYR A 80 -17.38 3.02 -3.45
C TYR A 80 -17.83 1.57 -3.33
N ASP A 81 -18.99 1.25 -3.89
CA ASP A 81 -19.56 -0.10 -3.87
C ASP A 81 -19.60 -0.69 -2.46
N ASP A 82 -20.13 0.10 -1.51
CA ASP A 82 -20.22 -0.23 -0.08
C ASP A 82 -18.88 -0.53 0.60
N GLN A 83 -17.78 -0.09 0.01
CA GLN A 83 -16.43 -0.22 0.57
C GLN A 83 -15.88 1.16 0.89
N LEU A 84 -15.34 1.29 2.09
CA LEU A 84 -14.69 2.51 2.57
C LEU A 84 -13.20 2.45 2.24
N ILE A 85 -12.68 3.52 1.69
CA ILE A 85 -11.27 3.67 1.34
C ILE A 85 -10.79 5.02 1.85
N GLU A 86 -9.57 5.07 2.38
CA GLU A 86 -8.90 6.31 2.75
C GLU A 86 -8.06 6.77 1.56
N ILE A 87 -8.31 7.99 1.06
CA ILE A 87 -7.80 8.43 -0.22
C ILE A 87 -6.32 8.83 -0.21
N THR A 88 -5.81 9.41 0.88
CA THR A 88 -4.42 9.89 0.92
C THR A 88 -3.42 8.72 0.97
N TRP A 89 -3.66 7.75 1.82
CA TRP A 89 -2.77 6.58 1.92
C TRP A 89 -2.97 5.59 0.78
N ARG A 90 -4.09 5.62 0.09
CA ARG A 90 -4.27 4.85 -1.14
C ARG A 90 -3.20 5.23 -2.18
N GLU A 91 -2.89 6.51 -2.30
CA GLU A 91 -1.84 6.98 -3.19
C GLU A 91 -0.46 6.47 -2.76
N TYR A 92 -0.14 6.55 -1.48
CA TYR A 92 1.10 5.99 -0.95
C TYR A 92 1.21 4.49 -1.20
N PHE A 93 0.11 3.77 -1.00
CA PHE A 93 0.06 2.33 -1.26
C PHE A 93 0.30 2.01 -2.74
N ASN A 94 -0.38 2.70 -3.64
CA ASN A 94 -0.23 2.51 -5.08
C ASN A 94 1.21 2.80 -5.52
N ASP A 95 1.83 3.83 -5.00
CA ASP A 95 3.24 4.16 -5.28
C ASP A 95 4.18 3.06 -4.75
N ALA A 96 3.93 2.55 -3.56
CA ALA A 96 4.71 1.47 -2.97
C ALA A 96 4.60 0.18 -3.79
N VAL A 97 3.40 -0.15 -4.27
CA VAL A 97 3.15 -1.28 -5.17
C VAL A 97 3.95 -1.11 -6.47
N LYS A 98 3.87 0.07 -7.06
CA LYS A 98 4.58 0.40 -8.31
C LYS A 98 6.09 0.25 -8.17
N LYS A 99 6.65 0.79 -7.08
CA LYS A 99 8.08 0.67 -6.78
C LYS A 99 8.50 -0.78 -6.58
N SER A 100 7.69 -1.55 -5.87
CA SER A 100 7.94 -2.98 -5.63
C SER A 100 7.93 -3.77 -6.94
N GLU A 101 6.95 -3.52 -7.81
CA GLU A 101 6.86 -4.16 -9.12
C GLU A 101 8.02 -3.78 -10.04
N ASN A 102 8.40 -2.50 -10.06
CA ASN A 102 9.52 -2.01 -10.85
C ASN A 102 10.83 -2.63 -10.38
N ALA A 103 11.06 -2.72 -9.07
CA ALA A 103 12.23 -3.36 -8.51
C ALA A 103 12.29 -4.85 -8.89
N ARG A 104 11.14 -5.54 -8.85
CA ARG A 104 11.02 -6.94 -9.25
C ARG A 104 11.35 -7.12 -10.72
N ARG A 105 10.83 -6.26 -11.61
CA ARG A 105 11.14 -6.29 -13.04
C ARG A 105 12.61 -6.04 -13.31
N ALA A 106 13.19 -5.05 -12.65
CA ALA A 106 14.61 -4.74 -12.78
C ALA A 106 15.50 -5.92 -12.35
N ALA A 107 15.14 -6.60 -11.25
CA ALA A 107 15.82 -7.79 -10.79
C ALA A 107 15.74 -8.93 -11.82
N LEU A 108 14.56 -9.16 -12.41
CA LEU A 108 14.38 -10.20 -13.45
C LEU A 108 15.18 -9.88 -14.71
N ILE A 109 15.16 -8.64 -15.17
CA ILE A 109 15.97 -8.19 -16.31
C ILE A 109 17.47 -8.38 -16.05
N GLY A 110 17.90 -8.03 -14.84
CA GLY A 110 19.29 -8.24 -14.43
C GLY A 110 19.71 -9.71 -14.47
N GLN A 111 18.84 -10.61 -13.98
CA GLN A 111 19.05 -12.04 -14.04
C GLN A 111 19.13 -12.57 -15.48
N GLU A 112 18.24 -12.12 -16.35
CA GLU A 112 18.26 -12.50 -17.77
C GLU A 112 19.54 -12.04 -18.47
N LYS A 113 19.99 -10.81 -18.21
CA LYS A 113 21.26 -10.30 -18.75
C LYS A 113 22.45 -11.14 -18.29
N LYS A 114 22.50 -11.52 -17.02
CA LYS A 114 23.53 -12.39 -16.49
C LYS A 114 23.52 -13.75 -17.16
N LYS A 115 22.35 -14.34 -17.37
CA LYS A 115 22.20 -15.62 -18.07
C LYS A 115 22.69 -15.54 -19.52
N ARG A 116 22.36 -14.46 -20.23
CA ARG A 116 22.82 -14.23 -21.61
C ARG A 116 24.34 -14.10 -21.67
N GLN A 117 24.92 -13.31 -20.77
CA GLN A 117 26.36 -13.14 -20.70
C GLN A 117 27.08 -14.47 -20.44
N LEU A 118 26.57 -15.28 -19.51
CA LEU A 118 27.12 -16.62 -19.23
C LEU A 118 26.99 -17.54 -20.43
N GLY A 119 25.84 -17.50 -21.14
CA GLY A 119 25.64 -18.27 -22.36
C GLY A 119 26.62 -17.88 -23.46
N ASP A 120 26.84 -16.59 -23.67
CA ASP A 120 27.80 -16.10 -24.65
C ASP A 120 29.26 -16.49 -24.33
N ILE A 121 29.65 -16.38 -23.08
CA ILE A 121 30.97 -16.81 -22.61
C ILE A 121 31.16 -18.32 -22.85
N THR A 122 30.15 -19.12 -22.53
CA THR A 122 30.18 -20.56 -22.75
C THR A 122 30.33 -20.89 -24.24
N LYS A 123 29.60 -20.22 -25.12
CA LYS A 123 29.73 -20.37 -26.57
C LYS A 123 31.13 -20.00 -27.06
N GLN A 124 31.67 -18.90 -26.59
CA GLN A 124 33.03 -18.48 -26.95
C GLN A 124 34.08 -19.49 -26.52
N MET A 125 33.95 -20.05 -25.30
CA MET A 125 34.82 -21.10 -24.81
C MET A 125 34.76 -22.37 -25.64
N LEU A 126 33.54 -22.80 -26.01
CA LEU A 126 33.32 -23.96 -26.86
C LEU A 126 33.93 -23.75 -28.26
N ASN A 127 33.84 -22.57 -28.82
CA ASN A 127 34.42 -22.25 -30.12
C ASN A 127 35.94 -22.25 -30.10
N LYS A 128 36.57 -21.87 -28.98
CA LYS A 128 38.01 -21.94 -28.82
C LYS A 128 38.55 -23.35 -28.67
N LEU A 129 37.70 -24.31 -28.28
CA LEU A 129 38.09 -25.72 -28.11
C LEU A 129 37.88 -26.53 -29.41
N LYS A 130 37.27 -25.96 -30.46
CA LYS A 130 37.12 -26.62 -31.74
C LYS A 130 38.47 -26.58 -32.50
N PRO A 131 38.93 -27.72 -33.04
CA PRO A 131 40.13 -27.77 -33.86
C PRO A 131 40.01 -26.99 -35.16
#